data_ed39756a06bcd85cde6981f0e7931ba1
#
_entry.id   ed39756a06bcd85cde6981f0e7931ba1
#
_cell.length_a   1.000
_cell.length_b   1.000
_cell.length_c   1.000
_cell.angle_alpha   90.00
_cell.angle_beta   90.00
_cell.angle_gamma   90.00
#
_symmetry.space_group_name_H-M   'P 1'
#
loop_
_entity.id
_entity.type
_entity.pdbx_description
1 polymer ?
#
loop_
_entity_poly.entity_id
_entity_poly.type
_entity_poly.pdbx_seq_one_letter_code
_entity_poly.pdbx_strand_id
1 'polypeptide(L)'
;MIVYDGTKSNFLSSVEHGTIADEVAARVLARMGRHTGKAEFASWQNSMMHMHLVLSDAQIPDNAGVAIEYNIPQTSKRVDFIISGYDDAGCPNAVVIELKQWEEIEKVDGPDALVNTFTGGANRTVVHPSYQVWSYASLIRD
;
A
#
# COMPACT_ATOMS: atom_id res chain seq x y z
N MET A 1 6.47 -11.70 -2.99
CA MET A 1 5.61 -11.87 -4.19
C MET A 1 4.74 -10.64 -4.36
N ILE A 2 4.71 -10.04 -5.54
CA ILE A 2 3.79 -8.94 -5.87
C ILE A 2 2.46 -9.54 -6.32
N VAL A 3 1.34 -9.07 -5.75
CA VAL A 3 0.01 -9.52 -6.15
C VAL A 3 -0.45 -8.75 -7.38
N TYR A 4 -0.45 -7.43 -7.34
CA TYR A 4 -0.77 -6.58 -8.48
C TYR A 4 0.45 -5.77 -8.90
N ASP A 5 0.71 -5.72 -10.20
CA ASP A 5 1.71 -4.86 -10.82
C ASP A 5 1.19 -4.28 -12.13
N GLY A 6 1.53 -3.04 -12.39
CA GLY A 6 1.14 -2.32 -13.58
C GLY A 6 1.85 -0.98 -13.68
N THR A 7 1.41 -0.13 -14.59
CA THR A 7 1.87 1.26 -14.70
C THR A 7 0.91 2.20 -13.98
N LYS A 8 1.37 3.43 -13.68
CA LYS A 8 0.50 4.52 -13.24
C LYS A 8 -0.73 4.65 -14.14
N SER A 9 -0.54 4.66 -15.45
CA SER A 9 -1.61 4.80 -16.43
C SER A 9 -2.66 3.69 -16.29
N ASN A 10 -2.22 2.43 -16.17
CA ASN A 10 -3.12 1.29 -15.96
C ASN A 10 -3.87 1.39 -14.63
N PHE A 11 -3.17 1.76 -13.56
CA PHE A 11 -3.76 1.92 -12.24
C PHE A 11 -4.84 3.00 -12.22
N LEU A 12 -4.55 4.19 -12.76
CA LEU A 12 -5.53 5.28 -12.83
C LEU A 12 -6.78 4.86 -13.60
N SER A 13 -6.61 4.20 -14.75
CA SER A 13 -7.71 3.68 -15.54
C SER A 13 -8.56 2.67 -14.77
N SER A 14 -7.96 1.72 -14.08
CA SER A 14 -8.68 0.71 -13.28
C SER A 14 -9.46 1.34 -12.13
N VAL A 15 -8.93 2.37 -11.48
CA VAL A 15 -9.65 3.11 -10.43
C VAL A 15 -10.82 3.88 -11.02
N GLU A 16 -10.63 4.58 -12.14
CA GLU A 16 -11.67 5.35 -12.83
C GLU A 16 -12.82 4.48 -13.32
N HIS A 17 -12.53 3.26 -13.76
CA HIS A 17 -13.55 2.28 -14.16
C HIS A 17 -14.14 1.48 -12.99
N GLY A 18 -13.67 1.69 -11.77
CA GLY A 18 -14.15 0.98 -10.58
C GLY A 18 -13.76 -0.49 -10.52
N THR A 19 -12.72 -0.92 -11.24
CA THR A 19 -12.32 -2.34 -11.36
C THR A 19 -11.09 -2.71 -10.53
N ILE A 20 -10.41 -1.76 -9.92
CA ILE A 20 -9.12 -2.03 -9.25
C ILE A 20 -9.21 -3.07 -8.14
N ALA A 21 -10.22 -3.00 -7.28
CA ALA A 21 -10.39 -3.96 -6.18
C ALA A 21 -10.69 -5.36 -6.71
N ASP A 22 -11.48 -5.49 -7.76
CA ASP A 22 -11.76 -6.78 -8.42
C ASP A 22 -10.50 -7.35 -9.06
N GLU A 23 -9.68 -6.53 -9.69
CA GLU A 23 -8.41 -6.96 -10.28
C GLU A 23 -7.43 -7.45 -9.22
N VAL A 24 -7.30 -6.73 -8.10
CA VAL A 24 -6.45 -7.16 -6.97
C VAL A 24 -6.97 -8.47 -6.38
N ALA A 25 -8.28 -8.58 -6.14
CA ALA A 25 -8.91 -9.80 -5.60
C ALA A 25 -8.69 -11.01 -6.52
N ALA A 26 -8.85 -10.84 -7.83
CA ALA A 26 -8.61 -11.90 -8.80
C ALA A 26 -7.15 -12.38 -8.79
N ARG A 27 -6.20 -11.47 -8.64
CA ARG A 27 -4.77 -11.81 -8.57
C ARG A 27 -4.39 -12.45 -7.23
N VAL A 28 -5.01 -12.04 -6.12
CA VAL A 28 -4.86 -12.74 -4.82
C VAL A 28 -5.32 -14.18 -4.94
N LEU A 29 -6.47 -14.42 -5.55
CA LEU A 29 -6.96 -15.77 -5.77
C LEU A 29 -6.02 -16.59 -6.66
N ALA A 30 -5.57 -16.02 -7.79
CA ALA A 30 -4.70 -16.71 -8.74
C ALA A 30 -3.31 -17.00 -8.19
N ARG A 31 -2.71 -16.08 -7.45
CA ARG A 31 -1.32 -16.18 -6.96
C ARG A 31 -1.19 -16.78 -5.57
N MET A 32 -2.18 -16.61 -4.71
CA MET A 32 -2.15 -17.03 -3.31
C MET A 32 -3.17 -18.13 -2.99
N GLY A 33 -4.10 -18.43 -3.90
CA GLY A 33 -5.11 -19.48 -3.73
C GLY A 33 -6.16 -19.16 -2.66
N ARG A 34 -6.31 -17.90 -2.25
CA ARG A 34 -7.30 -17.50 -1.25
C ARG A 34 -8.31 -16.50 -1.79
N HIS A 35 -9.53 -16.56 -1.28
CA HIS A 35 -10.56 -15.57 -1.54
C HIS A 35 -10.40 -14.36 -0.62
N THR A 36 -10.69 -13.18 -1.17
CA THR A 36 -10.65 -11.91 -0.43
C THR A 36 -11.90 -11.77 0.42
N GLY A 37 -11.74 -11.42 1.70
CA GLY A 37 -12.85 -11.10 2.58
C GLY A 37 -13.51 -9.75 2.24
N LYS A 38 -14.76 -9.56 2.64
CA LYS A 38 -15.53 -8.33 2.36
C LYS A 38 -14.86 -7.07 2.91
N ALA A 39 -14.30 -7.15 4.13
CA ALA A 39 -13.64 -6.01 4.77
C ALA A 39 -12.35 -5.62 4.06
N GLU A 40 -11.55 -6.60 3.63
CA GLU A 40 -10.33 -6.37 2.86
C GLU A 40 -10.65 -5.75 1.48
N PHE A 41 -11.67 -6.27 0.80
CA PHE A 41 -12.12 -5.73 -0.49
C PHE A 41 -12.58 -4.27 -0.37
N ALA A 42 -13.40 -3.95 0.63
CA ALA A 42 -13.86 -2.59 0.90
C ALA A 42 -12.68 -1.66 1.26
N SER A 43 -11.70 -2.17 2.00
CA SER A 43 -10.46 -1.44 2.31
C SER A 43 -9.70 -1.05 1.05
N TRP A 44 -9.57 -1.96 0.09
CA TRP A 44 -8.93 -1.63 -1.19
C TRP A 44 -9.70 -0.59 -1.99
N GLN A 45 -11.03 -0.71 -2.06
CA GLN A 45 -11.86 0.27 -2.75
C GLN A 45 -11.63 1.69 -2.20
N ASN A 46 -11.60 1.85 -0.88
CA ASN A 46 -11.39 3.14 -0.25
C ASN A 46 -9.95 3.64 -0.42
N SER A 47 -8.97 2.81 -0.13
CA SER A 47 -7.55 3.19 -0.17
C SER A 47 -7.08 3.52 -1.59
N MET A 48 -7.53 2.80 -2.60
CA MET A 48 -7.10 3.02 -3.98
C MET A 48 -7.65 4.32 -4.57
N MET A 49 -8.82 4.79 -4.12
CA MET A 49 -9.32 6.12 -4.49
C MET A 49 -8.39 7.23 -3.99
N HIS A 50 -7.87 7.13 -2.78
CA HIS A 50 -6.89 8.08 -2.25
C HIS A 50 -5.56 8.01 -3.01
N MET A 51 -5.09 6.83 -3.34
CA MET A 51 -3.87 6.65 -4.15
C MET A 51 -4.04 7.16 -5.58
N HIS A 52 -5.24 7.08 -6.15
CA HIS A 52 -5.56 7.71 -7.43
C HIS A 52 -5.31 9.23 -7.38
N LEU A 53 -5.75 9.91 -6.32
CA LEU A 53 -5.51 11.35 -6.16
C LEU A 53 -4.01 11.68 -6.09
N VAL A 54 -3.23 10.89 -5.35
CA VAL A 54 -1.78 11.06 -5.26
C VAL A 54 -1.10 10.86 -6.62
N LEU A 55 -1.44 9.78 -7.32
CA LEU A 55 -0.83 9.41 -8.60
C LEU A 55 -1.30 10.27 -9.78
N SER A 56 -2.36 11.05 -9.61
CA SER A 56 -2.84 12.00 -10.63
C SER A 56 -1.90 13.20 -10.80
N ASP A 57 -0.89 13.36 -9.96
CA ASP A 57 0.12 14.41 -10.11
C ASP A 57 0.91 14.21 -11.41
N ALA A 58 0.96 15.28 -12.22
CA ALA A 58 1.62 15.25 -13.51
C ALA A 58 3.15 15.07 -13.44
N GLN A 59 3.75 15.30 -12.27
CA GLN A 59 5.19 15.08 -12.06
C GLN A 59 5.55 13.59 -11.93
N ILE A 60 4.56 12.74 -11.66
CA ILE A 60 4.77 11.29 -11.66
C ILE A 60 4.60 10.79 -13.10
N PRO A 61 5.64 10.16 -13.71
CA PRO A 61 5.53 9.68 -15.09
C PRO A 61 4.43 8.64 -15.28
N ASP A 62 3.76 8.64 -16.43
CA ASP A 62 2.68 7.69 -16.75
C ASP A 62 3.15 6.23 -16.75
N ASN A 63 4.43 5.98 -17.03
CA ASN A 63 5.04 4.67 -17.02
C ASN A 63 5.67 4.28 -15.66
N ALA A 64 5.50 5.11 -14.62
CA ALA A 64 5.92 4.71 -13.27
C ALA A 64 5.26 3.38 -12.89
N GLY A 65 6.01 2.49 -12.25
CA GLY A 65 5.49 1.21 -11.79
C GLY A 65 4.60 1.37 -10.57
N VAL A 66 3.53 0.60 -10.52
CA VAL A 66 2.64 0.49 -9.36
C VAL A 66 2.56 -0.97 -8.94
N ALA A 67 2.85 -1.25 -7.68
CA ALA A 67 2.66 -2.57 -7.08
C ALA A 67 1.74 -2.46 -5.86
N ILE A 68 0.80 -3.39 -5.75
CA ILE A 68 -0.16 -3.47 -4.65
C ILE A 68 -0.01 -4.83 -3.99
N GLU A 69 -0.06 -4.89 -2.66
CA GLU A 69 0.01 -6.12 -1.90
C GLU A 69 1.33 -6.90 -2.17
N TYR A 70 2.46 -6.27 -1.89
CA TYR A 70 3.75 -6.93 -1.99
C TYR A 70 4.08 -7.72 -0.73
N ASN A 71 4.08 -9.04 -0.85
CA ASN A 71 4.49 -9.94 0.24
C ASN A 71 6.02 -10.04 0.25
N ILE A 72 6.64 -9.53 1.31
CA ILE A 72 8.10 -9.54 1.47
C ILE A 72 8.57 -11.00 1.66
N PRO A 73 9.47 -11.53 0.81
CA PRO A 73 9.90 -12.91 0.89
C PRO A 73 10.43 -13.30 2.27
N GLN A 74 10.16 -14.55 2.69
CA GLN A 74 10.60 -15.14 3.97
C GLN A 74 10.07 -14.42 5.22
N THR A 75 9.05 -13.57 5.07
CA THR A 75 8.38 -12.89 6.18
C THR A 75 6.88 -13.02 6.06
N SER A 76 6.16 -12.69 7.16
CA SER A 76 4.70 -12.48 7.14
C SER A 76 4.33 -11.02 6.83
N LYS A 77 5.30 -10.19 6.47
CA LYS A 77 5.10 -8.75 6.23
C LYS A 77 4.60 -8.51 4.81
N ARG A 78 3.72 -7.53 4.69
CA ARG A 78 3.10 -7.13 3.43
C ARG A 78 3.10 -5.62 3.32
N VAL A 79 3.53 -5.12 2.17
CA VAL A 79 3.48 -3.70 1.82
C VAL A 79 2.21 -3.42 1.05
N ASP A 80 1.47 -2.39 1.43
CA ASP A 80 0.20 -2.07 0.79
C ASP A 80 0.38 -1.53 -0.63
N PHE A 81 1.33 -0.60 -0.81
CA PHE A 81 1.50 0.08 -2.09
C PHE A 81 2.95 0.48 -2.33
N ILE A 82 3.45 0.30 -3.55
CA ILE A 82 4.79 0.73 -3.98
C ILE A 82 4.68 1.47 -5.30
N ILE A 83 5.33 2.62 -5.37
CA ILE A 83 5.58 3.34 -6.64
C ILE A 83 7.05 3.14 -6.99
N SER A 84 7.35 2.76 -8.23
CA SER A 84 8.71 2.54 -8.69
C SER A 84 9.00 3.29 -9.99
N GLY A 85 10.27 3.63 -10.19
CA GLY A 85 10.72 4.34 -11.37
C GLY A 85 12.19 4.67 -11.31
N TYR A 86 12.56 5.74 -12.00
CA TYR A 86 13.94 6.22 -12.05
C TYR A 86 13.97 7.69 -11.64
N ASP A 87 15.01 8.08 -10.92
CA ASP A 87 15.26 9.49 -10.62
C ASP A 87 15.86 10.22 -11.82
N ASP A 88 16.12 11.53 -11.66
CA ASP A 88 16.68 12.38 -12.72
C ASP A 88 18.09 11.92 -13.17
N ALA A 89 18.79 11.17 -12.35
CA ALA A 89 20.08 10.58 -12.69
C ALA A 89 19.97 9.20 -13.37
N GLY A 90 18.74 8.70 -13.56
CA GLY A 90 18.47 7.39 -14.13
C GLY A 90 18.68 6.23 -13.16
N CYS A 91 18.78 6.51 -11.85
CA CYS A 91 18.93 5.47 -10.84
C CYS A 91 17.56 4.88 -10.46
N PRO A 92 17.45 3.54 -10.33
CA PRO A 92 16.23 2.92 -9.87
C PRO A 92 15.82 3.43 -8.49
N ASN A 93 14.54 3.70 -8.32
CA ASN A 93 13.98 4.24 -7.08
C ASN A 93 12.61 3.61 -6.80
N ALA A 94 12.27 3.47 -5.52
CA ALA A 94 10.97 2.99 -5.10
C ALA A 94 10.51 3.73 -3.84
N VAL A 95 9.22 4.07 -3.83
CA VAL A 95 8.54 4.65 -2.67
C VAL A 95 7.60 3.60 -2.09
N VAL A 96 7.84 3.24 -0.85
CA VAL A 96 7.01 2.28 -0.09
C VAL A 96 5.97 3.05 0.71
N ILE A 97 4.70 2.67 0.56
CA ILE A 97 3.57 3.36 1.16
C ILE A 97 2.75 2.39 1.99
N GLU A 98 2.52 2.74 3.25
CA GLU A 98 1.61 2.06 4.15
C GLU A 98 0.32 2.86 4.27
N LEU A 99 -0.82 2.19 4.09
CA LEU A 99 -2.15 2.80 4.08
C LEU A 99 -2.90 2.44 5.35
N LYS A 100 -3.42 3.43 6.05
CA LYS A 100 -4.24 3.25 7.25
C LYS A 100 -5.57 3.97 7.08
N GLN A 101 -6.65 3.32 7.48
CA GLN A 101 -8.00 3.88 7.49
C GLN A 101 -8.41 4.24 8.92
N TRP A 102 -7.56 5.00 9.58
CA TRP A 102 -7.81 5.52 10.93
C TRP A 102 -8.42 6.91 10.84
N GLU A 103 -9.42 7.17 11.66
CA GLU A 103 -10.04 8.50 11.76
C GLU A 103 -9.22 9.42 12.66
N GLU A 104 -8.63 8.86 13.71
CA GLU A 104 -7.85 9.60 14.70
C GLU A 104 -6.57 8.87 15.06
N ILE A 105 -5.56 9.64 15.47
CA ILE A 105 -4.29 9.14 15.95
C ILE A 105 -3.83 10.02 17.11
N GLU A 106 -3.43 9.40 18.21
CA GLU A 106 -2.95 10.08 19.39
C GLU A 106 -1.52 9.66 19.73
N LYS A 107 -0.73 10.61 20.22
CA LYS A 107 0.62 10.33 20.70
C LYS A 107 0.56 9.46 21.95
N VAL A 108 1.47 8.51 22.05
CA VAL A 108 1.74 7.73 23.26
C VAL A 108 2.90 8.36 24.01
N ASP A 109 2.78 8.53 25.31
CA ASP A 109 3.88 8.99 26.15
C ASP A 109 5.00 7.93 26.18
N GLY A 110 6.21 8.35 25.82
CA GLY A 110 7.40 7.51 25.78
C GLY A 110 7.86 7.17 24.35
N PRO A 111 7.58 5.97 23.83
CA PRO A 111 8.17 5.56 22.53
C PRO A 111 7.51 6.27 21.33
N ASP A 112 8.33 6.90 20.49
CA ASP A 112 7.85 7.56 19.25
C ASP A 112 7.34 6.57 18.20
N ALA A 113 7.70 5.29 18.32
CA ALA A 113 7.29 4.22 17.40
C ALA A 113 5.85 3.73 17.62
N LEU A 114 5.18 4.19 18.66
CA LEU A 114 3.83 3.75 19.04
C LEU A 114 2.84 4.91 19.03
N VAL A 115 1.60 4.60 18.70
CA VAL A 115 0.48 5.55 18.71
C VAL A 115 -0.78 4.86 19.22
N ASN A 116 -1.72 5.66 19.74
CA ASN A 116 -3.06 5.18 20.07
C ASN A 116 -4.03 5.54 18.95
N THR A 117 -4.88 4.61 18.59
CA THR A 117 -5.93 4.81 17.60
C THR A 117 -7.11 3.86 17.86
N PHE A 118 -8.28 4.22 17.39
CA PHE A 118 -9.43 3.32 17.36
C PHE A 118 -9.33 2.42 16.13
N THR A 119 -9.12 1.15 16.36
CA THR A 119 -9.03 0.14 15.29
C THR A 119 -9.46 -1.24 15.81
N GLY A 120 -10.03 -2.05 14.92
CA GLY A 120 -10.54 -3.37 15.33
C GLY A 120 -11.62 -3.32 16.39
N GLY A 121 -12.41 -2.23 16.44
CA GLY A 121 -13.53 -2.05 17.37
C GLY A 121 -13.14 -1.55 18.76
N ALA A 122 -11.90 -1.13 18.99
CA ALA A 122 -11.43 -0.60 20.28
C ALA A 122 -10.27 0.38 20.12
N ASN A 123 -10.02 1.20 21.16
CA ASN A 123 -8.80 1.98 21.27
C ASN A 123 -7.62 1.05 21.54
N ARG A 124 -6.58 1.16 20.72
CA ARG A 124 -5.39 0.30 20.80
C ARG A 124 -4.11 1.09 20.65
N THR A 125 -3.06 0.61 21.30
CA THR A 125 -1.69 1.07 21.06
C THR A 125 -1.09 0.20 19.95
N VAL A 126 -0.69 0.84 18.86
CA VAL A 126 -0.17 0.16 17.66
C VAL A 126 1.10 0.83 17.17
N VAL A 127 1.82 0.17 16.29
CA VAL A 127 3.03 0.73 15.66
C VAL A 127 2.66 1.93 14.79
N HIS A 128 3.45 3.00 14.90
CA HIS A 128 3.32 4.17 14.05
C HIS A 128 3.54 3.79 12.59
N PRO A 129 2.69 4.21 11.64
CA PRO A 129 2.81 3.83 10.22
C PRO A 129 4.18 4.15 9.61
N SER A 130 4.77 5.27 9.95
CA SER A 130 6.11 5.64 9.46
C SER A 130 7.20 4.69 9.92
N TYR A 131 7.13 4.19 11.15
CA TYR A 131 8.06 3.19 11.67
C TYR A 131 7.85 1.84 10.97
N GLN A 132 6.61 1.45 10.75
CA GLN A 132 6.25 0.23 10.03
C GLN A 132 6.83 0.26 8.61
N VAL A 133 6.61 1.34 7.86
CA VAL A 133 7.15 1.55 6.51
C VAL A 133 8.68 1.53 6.49
N TRP A 134 9.32 2.19 7.44
CA TRP A 134 10.78 2.18 7.55
C TRP A 134 11.33 0.76 7.72
N SER A 135 10.70 -0.04 8.57
CA SER A 135 11.11 -1.43 8.78
C SER A 135 10.92 -2.28 7.52
N TYR A 136 9.86 -2.06 6.75
CA TYR A 136 9.61 -2.76 5.49
C TYR A 136 10.61 -2.34 4.40
N ALA A 137 10.90 -1.06 4.27
CA ALA A 137 11.88 -0.55 3.33
C ALA A 137 13.28 -1.15 3.60
N SER A 138 13.65 -1.32 4.86
CA SER A 138 14.89 -1.99 5.25
C SER A 138 14.93 -3.45 4.81
N LEU A 139 13.84 -4.20 5.03
CA LEU A 139 13.73 -5.60 4.62
C LEU A 139 13.76 -5.79 3.09
N ILE A 140 13.26 -4.83 2.33
CA ILE A 140 13.26 -4.89 0.87
C ILE A 140 14.66 -4.60 0.30
N ARG A 141 15.40 -3.67 0.94
CA ARG A 141 16.73 -3.26 0.50
C ARG A 141 17.79 -4.35 0.76
N ASP A 142 17.66 -5.06 1.84
CA ASP A 142 18.60 -6.11 2.26
C ASP A 142 18.32 -7.44 1.54
#